data_0352bbdf3836aa6956629f5d653e01cf
#
_entry.id   0352bbdf3836aa6956629f5d653e01cf
#
_cell.length_a   1.000
_cell.length_b   1.000
_cell.length_c   1.000
_cell.angle_alpha   90.00
_cell.angle_beta   90.00
_cell.angle_gamma   90.00
#
_symmetry.space_group_name_H-M   'P 1'
#
loop_
_entity.id
_entity.type
_entity.pdbx_description
1 polymer ?
#
loop_
_entity_poly.entity_id
_entity_poly.type
_entity_poly.pdbx_seq_one_letter_code
_entity_poly.pdbx_strand_id
1 'polypeptide(L)'
;MEKSILFLYNINMEEVLYRLSKSKFRNSFHLRKYMKKYINDKGLETIRRHAYDFINTRLKPAYIPNDGKQTPMKGHPVFIAQHATATCCRSCLEKWHHIRKDKELTNKEVDYIVNIVMQWIEKEL
;
A
#
# COMPACT_ATOMS: atom_id res chain seq x y z
N MET A 1 -25.80 4.19 -2.85
CA MET A 1 -24.74 3.91 -3.85
C MET A 1 -23.35 3.96 -3.27
N GLU A 2 -23.00 4.97 -2.50
CA GLU A 2 -21.68 5.07 -1.88
C GLU A 2 -21.36 3.92 -0.92
N LYS A 3 -22.33 3.52 -0.11
CA LYS A 3 -22.15 2.42 0.84
C LYS A 3 -21.89 1.09 0.15
N SER A 4 -22.53 0.84 -1.01
CA SER A 4 -22.30 -0.38 -1.78
C SER A 4 -20.93 -0.43 -2.39
N ILE A 5 -20.42 0.71 -2.88
CA ILE A 5 -19.08 0.82 -3.46
C ILE A 5 -18.02 0.60 -2.37
N LEU A 6 -18.19 1.22 -1.20
CA LEU A 6 -17.29 1.03 -0.07
C LEU A 6 -17.26 -0.42 0.41
N PHE A 7 -18.43 -1.06 0.44
CA PHE A 7 -18.56 -2.46 0.84
C PHE A 7 -17.81 -3.37 -0.13
N LEU A 8 -17.98 -3.18 -1.44
CA LEU A 8 -17.27 -3.95 -2.46
C LEU A 8 -15.76 -3.70 -2.39
N TYR A 9 -15.36 -2.47 -2.13
CA TYR A 9 -13.96 -2.09 -1.98
C TYR A 9 -13.31 -2.83 -0.80
N ASN A 10 -13.97 -2.87 0.34
CA ASN A 10 -13.47 -3.55 1.53
C ASN A 10 -13.36 -5.06 1.34
N ILE A 11 -14.33 -5.67 0.66
CA ILE A 11 -14.30 -7.09 0.33
C ILE A 11 -13.11 -7.40 -0.56
N ASN A 12 -12.87 -6.57 -1.58
CA ASN A 12 -11.73 -6.75 -2.49
C ASN A 12 -10.40 -6.63 -1.75
N MET A 13 -10.30 -5.67 -0.83
CA MET A 13 -9.09 -5.50 -0.03
C MET A 13 -8.81 -6.69 0.87
N GLU A 14 -9.82 -7.22 1.53
CA GLU A 14 -9.68 -8.39 2.39
C GLU A 14 -9.25 -9.61 1.60
N GLU A 15 -9.84 -9.83 0.42
CA GLU A 15 -9.48 -10.93 -0.46
C GLU A 15 -8.04 -10.81 -0.93
N VAL A 16 -7.62 -9.61 -1.34
CA VAL A 16 -6.24 -9.38 -1.76
C VAL A 16 -5.27 -9.60 -0.60
N LEU A 17 -5.58 -9.08 0.58
CA LEU A 17 -4.74 -9.29 1.77
C LEU A 17 -4.62 -10.78 2.11
N TYR A 18 -5.72 -11.53 1.96
CA TYR A 18 -5.69 -12.98 2.17
C TYR A 18 -4.76 -13.66 1.18
N ARG A 19 -4.87 -13.34 -0.12
CA ARG A 19 -4.00 -13.90 -1.15
C ARG A 19 -2.54 -13.55 -0.90
N LEU A 20 -2.26 -12.31 -0.49
CA LEU A 20 -0.91 -11.86 -0.15
C LEU A 20 -0.35 -12.63 1.05
N SER A 21 -1.19 -12.98 2.02
CA SER A 21 -0.77 -13.75 3.18
C SER A 21 -0.31 -15.16 2.81
N LYS A 22 -0.72 -15.67 1.64
CA LYS A 22 -0.29 -16.97 1.13
C LYS A 22 1.03 -16.88 0.35
N SER A 23 1.49 -15.69 0.01
CA SER A 23 2.79 -15.48 -0.60
C SER A 23 3.85 -15.48 0.50
N LYS A 24 4.79 -16.40 0.42
CA LYS A 24 5.86 -16.50 1.41
C LYS A 24 6.64 -15.20 1.51
N PHE A 25 6.94 -14.59 0.36
CA PHE A 25 7.66 -13.32 0.32
C PHE A 25 6.86 -12.19 0.96
N ARG A 26 5.61 -12.01 0.53
CA ARG A 26 4.79 -10.89 1.04
C ARG A 26 4.46 -11.06 2.52
N ASN A 27 4.21 -12.28 2.96
CA ASN A 27 3.89 -12.56 4.35
C ASN A 27 5.09 -12.49 5.28
N SER A 28 6.30 -12.33 4.74
CA SER A 28 7.51 -12.20 5.55
C SER A 28 7.70 -10.78 6.12
N PHE A 29 6.96 -9.80 5.63
CA PHE A 29 7.09 -8.42 6.09
C PHE A 29 6.26 -8.19 7.35
N HIS A 30 6.88 -7.60 8.36
CA HIS A 30 6.24 -7.25 9.62
C HIS A 30 6.83 -5.95 10.15
N LEU A 31 6.01 -5.18 10.87
CA LEU A 31 6.48 -3.96 11.52
C LEU A 31 7.34 -4.32 12.73
N ARG A 32 8.50 -3.69 12.81
CA ARG A 32 9.38 -3.83 13.98
C ARG A 32 8.86 -2.95 15.12
N LYS A 33 9.32 -3.24 16.32
CA LYS A 33 8.87 -2.54 17.53
C LYS A 33 9.06 -1.03 17.43
N TYR A 34 10.20 -0.56 16.91
CA TYR A 34 10.45 0.87 16.79
C TYR A 34 9.53 1.55 15.79
N MET A 35 9.09 0.83 14.77
CA MET A 35 8.14 1.35 13.77
C MET A 35 6.74 1.48 14.37
N LYS A 36 6.34 0.52 15.19
CA LYS A 36 5.05 0.59 15.90
C LYS A 36 5.05 1.77 16.87
N LYS A 37 6.17 2.03 17.54
CA LYS A 37 6.32 3.19 18.41
C LYS A 37 6.22 4.48 17.61
N TYR A 38 6.87 4.55 16.46
CA TYR A 38 6.81 5.71 15.57
C TYR A 38 5.37 6.00 15.15
N ILE A 39 4.62 4.96 14.76
CA ILE A 39 3.21 5.10 14.37
C ILE A 39 2.38 5.62 15.56
N ASN A 40 2.60 5.06 16.74
CA ASN A 40 1.88 5.46 17.93
C ASN A 40 2.17 6.93 18.30
N ASP A 41 3.43 7.34 18.19
CA ASP A 41 3.85 8.71 18.52
C ASP A 41 3.29 9.73 17.52
N LYS A 42 3.27 9.39 16.23
CA LYS A 42 2.79 10.30 15.17
C LYS A 42 1.29 10.26 14.96
N GLY A 43 0.65 9.12 15.24
CA GLY A 43 -0.77 8.90 14.99
C GLY A 43 -1.05 8.39 13.59
N LEU A 44 -2.08 7.55 13.47
CA LEU A 44 -2.45 6.91 12.20
C LEU A 44 -2.78 7.93 11.10
N GLU A 45 -3.40 9.05 11.46
CA GLU A 45 -3.75 10.07 10.48
C GLU A 45 -2.50 10.68 9.83
N THR A 46 -1.46 10.93 10.62
CA THR A 46 -0.18 11.43 10.11
C THR A 46 0.47 10.39 9.19
N ILE A 47 0.45 9.13 9.58
CA ILE A 47 0.99 8.04 8.77
C ILE A 47 0.23 7.95 7.44
N ARG A 48 -1.10 8.12 7.46
CA ARG A 48 -1.91 8.13 6.22
C ARG A 48 -1.47 9.27 5.29
N ARG A 49 -1.20 10.45 5.82
CA ARG A 49 -0.70 11.56 5.00
C ARG A 49 0.66 11.23 4.37
N HIS A 50 1.55 10.60 5.15
CA HIS A 50 2.83 10.13 4.61
C HIS A 50 2.60 9.13 3.46
N ALA A 51 1.65 8.22 3.62
CA ALA A 51 1.33 7.26 2.57
C ALA A 51 0.87 7.97 1.30
N TYR A 52 -0.05 8.93 1.40
CA TYR A 52 -0.47 9.72 0.24
C TYR A 52 0.71 10.40 -0.44
N ASP A 53 1.61 11.02 0.32
CA ASP A 53 2.78 11.71 -0.23
C ASP A 53 3.69 10.73 -0.99
N PHE A 54 3.97 9.57 -0.41
CA PHE A 54 4.82 8.57 -1.07
C PHE A 54 4.18 8.02 -2.34
N ILE A 55 2.89 7.70 -2.29
CA ILE A 55 2.19 7.15 -3.46
C ILE A 55 2.13 8.19 -4.58
N ASN A 56 1.77 9.43 -4.24
CA ASN A 56 1.65 10.50 -5.24
C ASN A 56 2.99 10.84 -5.90
N THR A 57 4.08 10.80 -5.15
CA THR A 57 5.39 11.17 -5.69
C THR A 57 6.11 10.01 -6.37
N ARG A 58 5.96 8.79 -5.89
CA ARG A 58 6.76 7.65 -6.33
C ARG A 58 6.04 6.69 -7.25
N LEU A 59 4.72 6.62 -7.21
CA LEU A 59 3.94 5.63 -7.99
C LEU A 59 2.96 6.24 -8.97
N LYS A 60 2.41 7.42 -8.68
CA LYS A 60 1.35 8.01 -9.49
C LYS A 60 1.72 8.29 -10.95
N PRO A 61 2.93 8.77 -11.29
CA PRO A 61 3.27 9.11 -12.67
C PRO A 61 3.10 7.94 -13.64
N ALA A 62 2.68 8.25 -14.87
CA ALA A 62 2.48 7.24 -15.91
C ALA A 62 3.79 6.56 -16.33
N TYR A 63 4.89 7.27 -16.24
CA TYR A 63 6.21 6.74 -16.58
C TYR A 63 7.15 6.86 -15.40
N ILE A 64 7.74 5.72 -15.04
CA ILE A 64 8.71 5.65 -13.95
C ILE A 64 9.95 4.91 -14.48
N PRO A 65 11.10 5.61 -14.61
CA PRO A 65 12.30 5.04 -15.24
C PRO A 65 12.82 3.75 -14.60
N ASN A 66 12.70 3.61 -13.29
CA ASN A 66 13.24 2.46 -12.57
C ASN A 66 12.13 1.68 -11.88
N ASP A 67 11.13 1.20 -12.66
CA ASP A 67 10.06 0.42 -12.07
C ASP A 67 10.62 -0.80 -11.34
N GLY A 68 10.12 -1.01 -10.13
CA GLY A 68 10.59 -2.05 -9.22
C GLY A 68 11.46 -1.53 -8.09
N LYS A 69 11.88 -0.26 -8.13
CA LYS A 69 12.76 0.35 -7.14
C LYS A 69 12.20 1.63 -6.52
N GLN A 70 10.89 1.86 -6.66
CA GLN A 70 10.27 3.08 -6.16
C GLN A 70 10.22 3.14 -4.64
N THR A 71 10.11 1.98 -3.99
CA THR A 71 9.89 1.91 -2.56
C THR A 71 11.09 1.31 -1.85
N PRO A 72 11.73 2.04 -0.93
CA PRO A 72 12.83 1.49 -0.13
C PRO A 72 12.38 0.28 0.68
N MET A 73 13.33 -0.61 1.00
CA MET A 73 13.05 -1.82 1.78
C MET A 73 12.96 -1.56 3.29
N LYS A 74 13.33 -0.36 3.72
CA LYS A 74 13.33 0.02 5.15
C LYS A 74 13.23 1.53 5.29
N GLY A 75 13.08 2.00 6.52
CA GLY A 75 13.15 3.43 6.82
C GLY A 75 11.81 4.08 7.15
N HIS A 76 10.68 3.42 6.84
CA HIS A 76 9.36 3.95 7.16
C HIS A 76 8.35 2.80 7.19
N PRO A 77 7.39 2.80 8.15
CA PRO A 77 6.38 1.73 8.20
C PRO A 77 5.54 1.63 6.92
N VAL A 78 5.26 2.74 6.23
CA VAL A 78 4.55 2.72 4.96
C VAL A 78 5.33 1.92 3.92
N PHE A 79 6.65 2.02 3.87
CA PHE A 79 7.47 1.25 2.92
C PHE A 79 7.35 -0.24 3.16
N ILE A 80 7.37 -0.66 4.42
CA ILE A 80 7.19 -2.07 4.77
C ILE A 80 5.80 -2.54 4.36
N ALA A 81 4.78 -1.73 4.65
CA ALA A 81 3.40 -2.04 4.26
C ALA A 81 3.24 -2.14 2.75
N GLN A 82 3.91 -1.30 1.97
CA GLN A 82 3.85 -1.36 0.51
C GLN A 82 4.43 -2.67 -0.02
N HIS A 83 5.54 -3.13 0.54
CA HIS A 83 6.10 -4.43 0.14
C HIS A 83 5.18 -5.58 0.55
N ALA A 84 4.61 -5.53 1.75
CA ALA A 84 3.69 -6.55 2.24
C ALA A 84 2.41 -6.62 1.41
N THR A 85 1.91 -5.48 0.93
CA THR A 85 0.65 -5.40 0.19
C THR A 85 0.84 -5.38 -1.33
N ALA A 86 2.07 -5.54 -1.81
CA ALA A 86 2.40 -5.50 -3.24
C ALA A 86 1.98 -4.19 -3.91
N THR A 87 2.17 -3.08 -3.19
CA THR A 87 1.96 -1.72 -3.72
C THR A 87 3.28 -0.97 -3.80
N CYS A 88 4.39 -1.69 -3.92
CA CYS A 88 5.74 -1.13 -3.88
C CYS A 88 6.23 -0.63 -5.24
N CYS A 89 5.62 -1.06 -6.34
CA CYS A 89 5.99 -0.63 -7.69
C CYS A 89 4.81 -0.82 -8.62
N ARG A 90 4.90 -0.21 -9.82
CA ARG A 90 3.80 -0.26 -10.78
C ARG A 90 3.56 -1.68 -11.32
N SER A 91 4.61 -2.47 -11.49
CA SER A 91 4.47 -3.87 -11.92
C SER A 91 3.76 -4.71 -10.86
N CYS A 92 4.05 -4.50 -9.59
CA CYS A 92 3.35 -5.19 -8.51
C CYS A 92 1.88 -4.77 -8.43
N LEU A 93 1.59 -3.49 -8.63
CA LEU A 93 0.22 -3.00 -8.68
C LEU A 93 -0.57 -3.67 -9.80
N GLU A 94 0.04 -3.83 -10.96
CA GLU A 94 -0.62 -4.48 -12.09
C GLU A 94 -0.86 -5.96 -11.81
N LYS A 95 0.16 -6.65 -11.32
CA LYS A 95 0.10 -8.09 -11.09
C LYS A 95 -0.90 -8.46 -9.98
N TRP A 96 -0.87 -7.74 -8.86
CA TRP A 96 -1.65 -8.11 -7.68
C TRP A 96 -2.99 -7.40 -7.57
N HIS A 97 -3.08 -6.18 -8.11
CA HIS A 97 -4.26 -5.32 -7.92
C HIS A 97 -4.96 -4.96 -9.23
N HIS A 98 -4.42 -5.45 -10.36
CA HIS A 98 -4.96 -5.19 -11.71
C HIS A 98 -5.05 -3.70 -12.05
N ILE A 99 -4.10 -2.91 -11.52
CA ILE A 99 -3.99 -1.48 -11.81
C ILE A 99 -2.93 -1.31 -12.91
N ARG A 100 -3.36 -0.81 -14.07
CA ARG A 100 -2.50 -0.69 -15.25
C ARG A 100 -1.31 0.23 -14.99
N LYS A 101 -0.14 -0.19 -15.47
CA LYS A 101 1.10 0.56 -15.25
C LYS A 101 1.43 1.57 -16.36
N ASP A 102 0.67 1.58 -17.45
CA ASP A 102 0.95 2.43 -18.62
C ASP A 102 0.19 3.76 -18.63
N LYS A 103 -0.40 4.12 -17.51
CA LYS A 103 -1.13 5.39 -17.37
C LYS A 103 -0.95 5.94 -15.95
N GLU A 104 -1.18 7.25 -15.80
CA GLU A 104 -1.16 7.88 -14.48
C GLU A 104 -2.24 7.27 -13.58
N LEU A 105 -1.93 7.09 -12.30
CA LEU A 105 -2.91 6.60 -11.34
C LEU A 105 -4.03 7.62 -11.16
N THR A 106 -5.27 7.14 -11.14
CA THR A 106 -6.40 7.99 -10.80
C THR A 106 -6.41 8.28 -9.30
N ASN A 107 -7.16 9.30 -8.88
CA ASN A 107 -7.32 9.58 -7.45
C ASN A 107 -7.95 8.40 -6.71
N LYS A 108 -8.90 7.70 -7.33
CA LYS A 108 -9.50 6.49 -6.73
C LYS A 108 -8.48 5.37 -6.55
N GLU A 109 -7.57 5.22 -7.50
CA GLU A 109 -6.51 4.22 -7.41
C GLU A 109 -5.53 4.56 -6.30
N VAL A 110 -5.16 5.85 -6.18
CA VAL A 110 -4.32 6.31 -5.07
C VAL A 110 -5.00 6.05 -3.73
N ASP A 111 -6.29 6.37 -3.61
CA ASP A 111 -7.06 6.12 -2.39
C ASP A 111 -7.08 4.63 -2.04
N TYR A 112 -7.29 3.77 -3.04
CA TYR A 112 -7.27 2.31 -2.85
C TYR A 112 -5.93 1.85 -2.29
N ILE A 113 -4.84 2.31 -2.88
CA ILE A 113 -3.48 1.93 -2.46
C ILE A 113 -3.23 2.36 -1.02
N VAL A 114 -3.55 3.62 -0.70
CA VAL A 114 -3.38 4.14 0.67
C VAL A 114 -4.22 3.34 1.66
N ASN A 115 -5.47 3.03 1.30
CA ASN A 115 -6.36 2.30 2.20
C ASN A 115 -5.85 0.87 2.47
N ILE A 116 -5.35 0.15 1.47
CA ILE A 116 -4.83 -1.20 1.71
C ILE A 116 -3.54 -1.16 2.54
N VAL A 117 -2.69 -0.17 2.32
CA VAL A 117 -1.49 0.05 3.13
C VAL A 117 -1.87 0.29 4.60
N MET A 118 -2.82 1.19 4.84
CA MET A 118 -3.24 1.52 6.20
C MET A 118 -3.95 0.36 6.87
N GLN A 119 -4.75 -0.40 6.14
CA GLN A 119 -5.42 -1.58 6.68
C GLN A 119 -4.41 -2.62 7.13
N TRP A 120 -3.36 -2.85 6.35
CA TRP A 120 -2.28 -3.76 6.74
C TRP A 120 -1.56 -3.26 7.99
N ILE A 121 -1.24 -1.97 8.05
CA ILE A 121 -0.58 -1.38 9.22
C ILE A 121 -1.43 -1.58 10.47
N GLU A 122 -2.73 -1.31 10.39
CA GLU A 122 -3.63 -1.47 11.54
C GLU A 122 -3.65 -2.92 12.05
N LYS A 123 -3.60 -3.89 11.15
CA LYS A 123 -3.56 -5.30 11.54
C LYS A 123 -2.26 -5.69 12.23
N GLU A 124 -1.17 -4.99 11.91
CA GLU A 124 0.13 -5.24 12.54
C GLU A 124 0.25 -4.62 13.93
N LEU A 125 -0.56 -3.63 14.23
CA LEU A 125 -0.58 -2.99 15.54
C LEU A 125 -1.39 -3.82 16.51
#